data_5595dbe5693fc041a1ecf3d78b613054
#
_entry.id   5595dbe5693fc041a1ecf3d78b613054
#
_cell.length_a   1.000
_cell.length_b   1.000
_cell.length_c   1.000
_cell.angle_alpha   90.00
_cell.angle_beta   90.00
_cell.angle_gamma   90.00
#
_symmetry.space_group_name_H-M   'P 1'
#
loop_
_entity.id
_entity.type
_entity.pdbx_description
1 polymer ?
#
loop_
_entity_poly.entity_id
_entity_poly.type
_entity_poly.pdbx_seq_one_letter_code
_entity_poly.pdbx_strand_id
1 'polypeptide(L)'
;VLLARVGGERFALPLASVAETIEVGPQSAGVLQGADALVLRDEVIPVRDLRRVLEVESDVPPPVRRPGIILQVGDRRAALLADALVGQQEIVVEPFEAPRGMLPLFSGAAILGDGAPALILDAATLV
;
A
#
# COMPACT_ATOMS: atom_id res chain seq x y z
N VAL A 1 -4.68 0.11 12.12
CA VAL A 1 -4.00 0.05 10.81
C VAL A 1 -4.32 -1.23 10.08
N LEU A 2 -4.23 -1.18 8.77
CA LEU A 2 -4.24 -2.35 7.91
C LEU A 2 -2.78 -2.73 7.62
N LEU A 3 -2.42 -3.99 7.86
CA LEU A 3 -1.09 -4.50 7.56
C LEU A 3 -1.08 -5.17 6.20
N ALA A 4 -0.10 -4.81 5.38
CA ALA A 4 0.13 -5.40 4.08
C ALA A 4 1.56 -5.93 3.99
N ARG A 5 1.73 -7.03 3.26
CA ARG A 5 3.06 -7.58 2.98
C ARG A 5 3.49 -7.19 1.58
N VAL A 6 4.71 -6.70 1.47
CA VAL A 6 5.32 -6.31 0.20
C VAL A 6 6.76 -6.82 0.22
N GLY A 7 7.08 -7.79 -0.64
CA GLY A 7 8.42 -8.33 -0.74
C GLY A 7 8.97 -8.96 0.53
N GLY A 8 8.11 -9.53 1.38
CA GLY A 8 8.52 -10.13 2.65
C GLY A 8 8.53 -9.19 3.84
N GLU A 9 8.33 -7.90 3.62
CA GLU A 9 8.25 -6.90 4.69
C GLU A 9 6.81 -6.49 4.93
N ARG A 10 6.50 -6.09 6.17
CA ARG A 10 5.16 -5.63 6.55
C ARG A 10 5.14 -4.10 6.64
N PHE A 11 4.10 -3.53 6.06
CA PHE A 11 3.84 -2.09 6.10
C PHE A 11 2.43 -1.85 6.64
N ALA A 12 2.25 -0.72 7.29
CA ALA A 12 0.98 -0.34 7.88
C ALA A 12 0.35 0.81 7.10
N LEU A 13 -0.96 0.73 6.90
CA LEU A 13 -1.76 1.77 6.27
C LEU A 13 -2.82 2.26 7.25
N PRO A 14 -3.00 3.59 7.39
CA PRO A 14 -4.06 4.10 8.25
C PRO A 14 -5.43 3.65 7.76
N LEU A 15 -6.22 3.04 8.64
CA LEU A 15 -7.57 2.57 8.26
C LEU A 15 -8.47 3.69 7.78
N ALA A 16 -8.31 4.90 8.32
CA ALA A 16 -9.12 6.04 7.91
C ALA A 16 -8.95 6.40 6.43
N SER A 17 -7.85 6.01 5.82
CA SER A 17 -7.56 6.28 4.41
C SER A 17 -7.89 5.09 3.50
N VAL A 18 -8.25 3.94 4.05
CA VAL A 18 -8.60 2.75 3.28
C VAL A 18 -10.09 2.76 2.99
N ALA A 19 -10.48 2.93 1.73
CA ALA A 19 -11.88 2.90 1.33
C ALA A 19 -12.38 1.46 1.23
N GLU A 20 -11.63 0.60 0.56
CA GLU A 20 -11.96 -0.82 0.42
C GLU A 20 -10.72 -1.60 -0.03
N THR A 21 -10.83 -2.91 -0.01
CA THR A 21 -9.82 -3.81 -0.57
C THR A 21 -10.47 -4.68 -1.63
N ILE A 22 -9.75 -4.92 -2.71
CA ILE A 22 -10.21 -5.73 -3.84
C ILE A 22 -9.14 -6.74 -4.21
N GLU A 23 -9.50 -7.74 -5.01
CA GLU A 23 -8.54 -8.66 -5.60
C GLU A 23 -8.25 -8.24 -7.03
N VAL A 24 -6.98 -8.08 -7.37
CA VAL A 24 -6.55 -7.66 -8.69
C VAL A 24 -5.80 -8.80 -9.36
N GLY A 25 -6.34 -9.30 -10.46
CA GLY A 25 -5.70 -10.29 -11.32
C GLY A 25 -5.13 -9.67 -12.59
N PRO A 26 -4.52 -10.48 -13.47
CA PRO A 26 -3.90 -9.97 -14.69
C PRO A 26 -4.86 -9.26 -15.64
N GLN A 27 -6.15 -9.59 -15.57
CA GLN A 27 -7.19 -9.03 -16.44
C GLN A 27 -7.90 -7.81 -15.82
N SER A 28 -7.61 -7.50 -14.58
CA SER A 28 -8.32 -6.43 -13.83
C SER A 28 -7.68 -5.08 -14.04
N ALA A 29 -6.37 -5.03 -14.29
CA ALA A 29 -5.64 -3.79 -14.50
C ALA A 29 -5.42 -3.55 -15.99
N GLY A 30 -5.69 -2.33 -16.43
CA GLY A 30 -5.42 -1.89 -17.79
C GLY A 30 -4.27 -0.91 -17.84
N VAL A 31 -3.76 -0.67 -19.04
CA VAL A 31 -2.74 0.35 -19.27
C VAL A 31 -3.39 1.48 -20.05
N LEU A 32 -3.39 2.69 -19.47
CA LEU A 32 -3.87 3.89 -20.13
C LEU A 32 -2.69 4.82 -20.38
N GLN A 33 -2.32 4.99 -21.65
CA GLN A 33 -1.27 5.92 -22.07
C GLN A 33 0.05 5.73 -21.29
N GLY A 34 0.42 4.47 -21.04
CA GLY A 34 1.64 4.14 -20.32
C GLY A 34 1.56 4.17 -18.81
N ALA A 35 0.41 4.51 -18.25
CA ALA A 35 0.16 4.46 -16.81
C ALA A 35 -0.76 3.28 -16.48
N ASP A 36 -0.47 2.59 -15.38
CA ASP A 36 -1.34 1.53 -14.91
C ASP A 36 -2.59 2.12 -14.27
N ALA A 37 -3.73 1.57 -14.62
CA ALA A 37 -5.01 1.96 -14.06
C ALA A 37 -5.95 0.78 -14.04
N LEU A 38 -6.94 0.83 -13.18
CA LEU A 38 -8.03 -0.14 -13.17
C LEU A 38 -9.37 0.58 -13.22
N VAL A 39 -10.39 -0.15 -13.68
CA VAL A 39 -11.76 0.36 -13.70
C VAL A 39 -12.53 -0.36 -12.60
N LEU A 40 -13.04 0.42 -11.66
CA LEU A 40 -13.83 -0.08 -10.54
C LEU A 40 -15.16 0.67 -10.53
N ARG A 41 -16.25 -0.06 -10.78
CA ARG A 41 -17.61 0.52 -10.80
C ARG A 41 -17.68 1.79 -11.66
N ASP A 42 -17.18 1.68 -12.91
CA ASP A 42 -17.15 2.75 -13.91
C ASP A 42 -16.22 3.93 -13.57
N GLU A 43 -15.39 3.79 -12.54
CA GLU A 43 -14.38 4.78 -12.18
C GLU A 43 -13.00 4.28 -12.54
N VAL A 44 -12.20 5.12 -13.18
CA VAL A 44 -10.80 4.82 -13.49
C VAL A 44 -9.93 5.25 -12.32
N ILE A 45 -9.22 4.29 -11.72
CA ILE A 45 -8.38 4.52 -10.55
C ILE A 45 -6.94 4.22 -10.91
N PRO A 46 -5.99 5.14 -10.64
CA PRO A 46 -4.57 4.87 -10.86
C PRO A 46 -4.12 3.70 -9.97
N VAL A 47 -3.27 2.84 -10.54
CA VAL A 47 -2.70 1.70 -9.84
C VAL A 47 -1.24 2.00 -9.52
N ARG A 48 -0.85 1.79 -8.27
CA ARG A 48 0.52 1.89 -7.82
C ARG A 48 0.98 0.55 -7.25
N ASP A 49 2.01 -0.02 -7.83
CA ASP A 49 2.61 -1.25 -7.31
C ASP A 49 3.54 -0.88 -6.16
N LEU A 50 3.22 -1.33 -4.95
CA LEU A 50 3.99 -1.00 -3.76
C LEU A 50 5.43 -1.54 -3.83
N ARG A 51 5.68 -2.66 -4.49
CA ARG A 51 7.07 -3.12 -4.69
C ARG A 51 7.90 -2.07 -5.41
N ARG A 52 7.32 -1.45 -6.43
CA ARG A 52 7.99 -0.43 -7.23
C ARG A 52 8.09 0.90 -6.48
N VAL A 53 6.98 1.33 -5.86
CA VAL A 53 6.92 2.61 -5.14
C VAL A 53 7.87 2.61 -3.94
N LEU A 54 7.92 1.50 -3.20
CA LEU A 54 8.76 1.37 -2.00
C LEU A 54 10.17 0.89 -2.33
N GLU A 55 10.45 0.64 -3.60
CA GLU A 55 11.76 0.15 -4.04
C GLU A 55 12.18 -1.13 -3.32
N VAL A 56 11.21 -2.03 -3.11
CA VAL A 56 11.44 -3.31 -2.46
C VAL A 56 12.00 -4.29 -3.47
N GLU A 57 13.19 -4.80 -3.22
CA GLU A 57 13.80 -5.86 -4.00
C GLU A 57 13.43 -7.21 -3.37
N SER A 58 13.01 -8.15 -4.20
CA SER A 58 12.68 -9.48 -3.76
C SER A 58 12.94 -10.48 -4.87
N ASP A 59 13.59 -11.60 -4.52
CA ASP A 59 13.81 -12.71 -5.46
C ASP A 59 12.53 -13.48 -5.74
N VAL A 60 11.53 -13.32 -4.87
CA VAL A 60 10.23 -13.96 -5.04
C VAL A 60 9.36 -13.07 -5.92
N PRO A 61 8.87 -13.56 -7.07
CA PRO A 61 7.97 -12.76 -7.91
C PRO A 61 6.66 -12.47 -7.17
N PRO A 62 5.98 -11.36 -7.51
CA PRO A 62 4.68 -11.09 -6.93
C PRO A 62 3.66 -12.17 -7.34
N PRO A 63 2.67 -12.45 -6.49
CA PRO A 63 1.63 -13.40 -6.86
C PRO A 63 0.83 -12.89 -8.06
N VAL A 64 0.26 -13.83 -8.83
CA VAL A 64 -0.55 -13.50 -10.02
C VAL A 64 -1.78 -12.70 -9.61
N ARG A 65 -2.42 -13.08 -8.51
CA ARG A 65 -3.54 -12.34 -7.93
C ARG A 65 -3.05 -11.64 -6.68
N ARG A 66 -3.28 -10.34 -6.63
CA ARG A 66 -2.76 -9.48 -5.57
C ARG A 66 -3.89 -8.67 -4.94
N PRO A 67 -3.82 -8.41 -3.64
CA PRO A 67 -4.75 -7.47 -3.05
C PRO A 67 -4.49 -6.06 -3.58
N GLY A 68 -5.58 -5.37 -3.94
CA GLY A 68 -5.56 -3.96 -4.24
C GLY A 68 -6.22 -3.20 -3.10
N ILE A 69 -5.50 -2.27 -2.53
CA ILE A 69 -6.00 -1.44 -1.43
C ILE A 69 -6.38 -0.09 -2.01
N ILE A 70 -7.68 0.20 -2.00
CA ILE A 70 -8.17 1.49 -2.51
C ILE A 70 -8.00 2.53 -1.42
N LEU A 71 -7.03 3.40 -1.61
CA LEU A 71 -6.83 4.56 -0.74
C LEU A 71 -7.65 5.73 -1.21
N GLN A 72 -8.17 6.49 -0.26
CA GLN A 72 -8.85 7.74 -0.53
C GLN A 72 -8.41 8.79 0.48
N VAL A 73 -7.93 9.91 -0.04
CA VAL A 73 -7.58 11.09 0.75
C VAL A 73 -8.23 12.28 0.07
N GLY A 74 -9.25 12.84 0.74
CA GLY A 74 -10.09 13.86 0.11
C GLY A 74 -10.83 13.29 -1.10
N ASP A 75 -10.65 13.90 -2.25
CA ASP A 75 -11.24 13.46 -3.52
C ASP A 75 -10.26 12.64 -4.39
N ARG A 76 -9.09 12.34 -3.88
CA ARG A 76 -8.07 11.58 -4.60
C ARG A 76 -8.11 10.11 -4.20
N ARG A 77 -7.96 9.23 -5.18
CA ARG A 77 -7.94 7.78 -4.99
C ARG A 77 -6.77 7.16 -5.73
N ALA A 78 -6.26 6.07 -5.16
CA ALA A 78 -5.29 5.21 -5.82
C ALA A 78 -5.50 3.77 -5.34
N ALA A 79 -5.21 2.81 -6.21
CA ALA A 79 -5.20 1.40 -5.86
C ALA A 79 -3.75 0.97 -5.62
N LEU A 80 -3.44 0.52 -4.42
CA LEU A 80 -2.10 0.03 -4.07
C LEU A 80 -2.07 -1.48 -4.19
N LEU A 81 -1.15 -2.00 -4.98
CA LEU A 81 -0.94 -3.44 -5.08
C LEU A 81 0.07 -3.89 -4.05
N ALA A 82 -0.34 -4.77 -3.15
CA ALA A 82 0.53 -5.45 -2.20
C ALA A 82 0.69 -6.91 -2.59
N ASP A 83 1.57 -7.64 -1.91
CA ASP A 83 1.70 -9.08 -2.15
C ASP A 83 0.63 -9.86 -1.40
N ALA A 84 0.31 -9.42 -0.19
CA ALA A 84 -0.73 -10.03 0.64
C ALA A 84 -1.25 -9.03 1.66
N LEU A 85 -2.48 -9.26 2.13
CA LEU A 85 -3.02 -8.57 3.31
C LEU A 85 -2.78 -9.44 4.53
N VAL A 86 -2.21 -8.85 5.56
CA VAL A 86 -1.97 -9.56 6.83
C VAL A 86 -3.18 -9.43 7.74
N GLY A 87 -3.84 -8.27 7.75
CA GLY A 87 -5.03 -8.04 8.56
C GLY A 87 -5.01 -6.67 9.21
N GLN A 88 -6.02 -6.42 10.02
CA GLN A 88 -6.14 -5.19 10.80
C GLN A 88 -5.52 -5.40 12.18
N GLN A 89 -4.85 -4.38 12.68
CA GLN A 89 -4.24 -4.43 13.99
C GLN A 89 -4.30 -3.06 14.66
N GLU A 90 -4.55 -3.05 15.96
CA GLU A 90 -4.37 -1.86 16.77
C GLU A 90 -2.88 -1.72 17.10
N ILE A 91 -2.39 -0.50 16.99
CA ILE A 91 -0.98 -0.20 17.23
C ILE A 91 -0.83 1.08 18.01
N VAL A 92 0.34 1.22 18.64
CA VAL A 92 0.78 2.51 19.16
C VAL A 92 1.63 3.15 18.09
N VAL A 93 1.20 4.31 17.61
CA VAL A 93 1.93 5.06 16.59
C VAL A 93 3.04 5.85 17.28
N GLU A 94 4.25 5.62 16.83
CA GLU A 94 5.42 6.39 17.25
C GLU A 94 5.79 7.33 16.10
N PRO A 95 5.45 8.63 16.18
CA PRO A 95 5.92 9.57 15.18
C PRO A 95 7.44 9.68 15.27
N PHE A 96 8.10 9.67 14.11
CA PHE A 96 9.55 9.83 14.09
C PHE A 96 9.95 10.72 12.91
N GLU A 97 11.08 11.39 13.07
CA GLU A 97 11.68 12.10 11.96
C GLU A 97 12.39 11.10 11.06
N ALA A 98 12.02 11.07 9.78
CA ALA A 98 12.66 10.19 8.84
C ALA A 98 14.13 10.58 8.66
N PRO A 99 15.08 9.62 8.73
CA PRO A 99 16.47 9.90 8.43
C PRO A 99 16.64 10.46 7.02
N ARG A 100 17.72 11.19 6.79
CA ARG A 100 18.05 11.66 5.45
C ARG A 100 18.20 10.47 4.51
N GLY A 101 17.59 10.57 3.33
CA GLY A 101 17.61 9.52 2.34
C GLY A 101 16.48 8.51 2.45
N MET A 102 15.67 8.57 3.51
CA MET A 102 14.45 7.78 3.58
C MET A 102 13.41 8.39 2.64
N LEU A 103 12.65 7.53 1.96
CA LEU A 103 11.59 7.96 1.06
C LEU A 103 10.52 8.74 1.83
N PRO A 104 9.96 9.85 1.26
CA PRO A 104 8.91 10.63 1.94
C PRO A 104 7.55 9.93 1.95
N LEU A 105 7.54 8.62 1.90
CA LEU A 105 6.34 7.78 1.83
C LEU A 105 5.90 7.30 3.21
N PHE A 106 6.69 7.57 4.24
CA PHE A 106 6.44 7.07 5.58
C PHE A 106 6.07 8.21 6.52
N SER A 107 4.99 8.03 7.28
CA SER A 107 4.54 9.01 8.26
C SER A 107 4.92 8.66 9.70
N GLY A 108 5.39 7.45 9.94
CA GLY A 108 5.77 7.03 11.27
C GLY A 108 6.15 5.56 11.32
N ALA A 109 6.32 5.07 12.53
CA ALA A 109 6.57 3.65 12.81
C ALA A 109 5.61 3.17 13.88
N ALA A 110 5.36 1.87 13.88
CA ALA A 110 4.49 1.22 14.83
C ALA A 110 5.18 -0.02 15.37
N ILE A 111 4.89 -0.36 16.62
CA ILE A 111 5.27 -1.66 17.17
C ILE A 111 4.04 -2.56 17.09
N LEU A 112 4.20 -3.67 16.39
CA LEU A 112 3.14 -4.65 16.21
C LEU A 112 2.99 -5.53 17.44
N GLY A 113 1.91 -6.32 17.49
CA GLY A 113 1.63 -7.19 18.63
C GLY A 113 2.69 -8.25 18.89
N ASP A 114 3.45 -8.65 17.87
CA ASP A 114 4.57 -9.58 18.00
C ASP A 114 5.89 -8.90 18.39
N GLY A 115 5.87 -7.59 18.65
CA GLY A 115 7.06 -6.82 19.00
C GLY A 115 7.87 -6.33 17.81
N ALA A 116 7.52 -6.70 16.59
CA ALA A 116 8.22 -6.25 15.40
C ALA A 116 7.82 -4.83 15.01
N PRO A 117 8.75 -4.01 14.50
CA PRO A 117 8.40 -2.70 13.98
C PRO A 117 7.81 -2.81 12.57
N ALA A 118 6.92 -1.88 12.23
CA ALA A 118 6.44 -1.70 10.87
C ALA A 118 6.41 -0.21 10.55
N LEU A 119 6.77 0.14 9.32
CA LEU A 119 6.68 1.52 8.86
C LEU A 119 5.24 1.81 8.43
N ILE A 120 4.76 3.00 8.80
CA ILE A 120 3.43 3.47 8.44
C ILE A 120 3.54 4.30 7.17
N LEU A 121 2.81 3.90 6.14
CA LEU A 121 2.80 4.60 4.86
C LEU A 121 1.99 5.88 4.96
N ASP A 122 2.46 6.92 4.29
CA ASP A 122 1.74 8.19 4.20
C ASP A 122 0.75 8.12 3.05
N ALA A 123 -0.53 7.99 3.37
CA ALA A 123 -1.58 7.84 2.37
C ALA A 123 -1.66 9.06 1.45
N ALA A 124 -1.49 10.28 1.97
CA ALA A 124 -1.57 11.49 1.17
C ALA A 124 -0.51 11.54 0.06
N THR A 125 0.67 10.97 0.33
CA THR A 125 1.75 10.92 -0.67
C THR A 125 1.48 9.86 -1.74
N LEU A 126 0.74 8.80 -1.39
CA LEU A 126 0.50 7.67 -2.29
C LEU A 126 -0.69 7.85 -3.23
N VAL A 127 -1.58 8.77 -2.94
CA VAL A 127 -2.74 9.01 -3.80
C VAL A 127 -2.49 10.04 -4.90
#